data_a64e059c43dfaae9222ced3ca597410e
#
_entry.id   a64e059c43dfaae9222ced3ca597410e
#
_cell.length_a   1.000
_cell.length_b   1.000
_cell.length_c   1.000
_cell.angle_alpha   90.00
_cell.angle_beta   90.00
_cell.angle_gamma   90.00
#
_symmetry.space_group_name_H-M   'P 1'
#
loop_
_entity.id
_entity.type
_entity.pdbx_description
1 polymer ?
#
loop_
_entity_poly.entity_id
_entity_poly.type
_entity_poly.pdbx_seq_one_letter_code
_entity_poly.pdbx_strand_id
1 'polypeptide(L)'
;MKEKTELNELREIEKLSQITRDRRSYKVHQANILAYAFGDLTKLEQLVLDYCFTFIKKDDKKDGDRSYETNYREVIDALGLSTSGFNYGNIASVFQNLKDKTNIWLPVEEVDIHGKKHLAFDYVSLFEKIRFLDNGNVRFFFSSEIAPYAFELTKHFYEIEFSQIATLKSKYTIALLKLWSSEDYGRQKKTVIEGTLDQWRTWMLGKRVAEAPEQAAKWDAGRLRQRVLNVAAAELESKAGCVIETIPIKKGRKHIGYRLEITRWISEPNIKKNQTDEEIQNLIVTYALENEITLKESASKLFATGIIDEIPEKFR
;
A
#
# COMPACT_ATOMS: atom_id res chain seq x y z
N MET A 1 -4.30 -41.89 22.40
CA MET A 1 -3.16 -41.29 21.67
C MET A 1 -3.65 -40.51 20.44
N LYS A 2 -4.57 -41.04 19.64
CA LYS A 2 -5.14 -40.31 18.46
C LYS A 2 -5.88 -39.02 18.82
N GLU A 3 -6.72 -38.99 19.85
CA GLU A 3 -7.45 -37.79 20.28
C GLU A 3 -6.57 -36.62 20.70
N LYS A 4 -5.41 -36.90 21.33
CA LYS A 4 -4.46 -35.84 21.70
C LYS A 4 -3.76 -35.22 20.48
N THR A 5 -3.57 -35.98 19.41
CA THR A 5 -2.98 -35.54 18.16
C THR A 5 -3.96 -34.65 17.41
N GLU A 6 -5.22 -35.08 17.28
CA GLU A 6 -6.29 -34.28 16.65
C GLU A 6 -6.58 -32.97 17.39
N LEU A 7 -6.54 -32.99 18.73
CA LEU A 7 -6.74 -31.76 19.52
C LEU A 7 -5.57 -30.77 19.38
N ASN A 8 -4.34 -31.27 19.22
CA ASN A 8 -3.18 -30.41 18.95
C ASN A 8 -3.21 -29.84 17.51
N GLU A 9 -3.61 -30.63 16.53
CA GLU A 9 -3.79 -30.16 15.15
C GLU A 9 -4.88 -29.08 15.05
N LEU A 10 -6.02 -29.26 15.75
CA LEU A 10 -7.07 -28.26 15.82
C LEU A 10 -6.60 -26.96 16.48
N ARG A 11 -5.81 -27.05 17.56
CA ARG A 11 -5.22 -25.87 18.22
C ARG A 11 -4.17 -25.16 17.36
N GLU A 12 -3.39 -25.89 16.57
CA GLU A 12 -2.48 -25.30 15.60
C GLU A 12 -3.23 -24.63 14.46
N ILE A 13 -4.30 -25.26 13.95
CA ILE A 13 -5.18 -24.68 12.92
C ILE A 13 -5.87 -23.41 13.45
N GLU A 14 -6.36 -23.41 14.68
CA GLU A 14 -6.92 -22.21 15.31
C GLU A 14 -5.88 -21.11 15.51
N LYS A 15 -4.68 -21.43 15.98
CA LYS A 15 -3.58 -20.47 16.08
C LYS A 15 -3.20 -19.91 14.72
N LEU A 16 -3.07 -20.74 13.69
CA LEU A 16 -2.76 -20.32 12.33
C LEU A 16 -3.86 -19.42 11.77
N SER A 17 -5.15 -19.76 12.00
CA SER A 17 -6.28 -18.95 11.55
C SER A 17 -6.34 -17.59 12.26
N GLN A 18 -5.93 -17.53 13.52
CA GLN A 18 -5.83 -16.30 14.30
C GLN A 18 -4.66 -15.41 13.80
N ILE A 19 -3.49 -16.02 13.57
CA ILE A 19 -2.31 -15.34 12.98
C ILE A 19 -2.65 -14.80 11.59
N THR A 20 -3.40 -15.54 10.78
CA THR A 20 -3.78 -15.12 9.42
C THR A 20 -4.79 -13.97 9.44
N ARG A 21 -5.75 -13.98 10.38
CA ARG A 21 -6.68 -12.86 10.59
C ARG A 21 -5.94 -11.61 11.08
N ASP A 22 -4.97 -11.78 11.96
CA ASP A 22 -4.14 -10.68 12.47
C ASP A 22 -3.31 -10.02 11.38
N ARG A 23 -2.80 -10.77 10.38
CA ARG A 23 -2.01 -10.19 9.27
C ARG A 23 -2.78 -9.23 8.39
N ARG A 24 -4.09 -9.35 8.28
CA ARG A 24 -4.91 -8.37 7.55
C ARG A 24 -4.93 -7.00 8.22
N SER A 25 -4.77 -6.95 9.53
CA SER A 25 -4.65 -5.70 10.29
C SER A 25 -3.23 -5.14 10.31
N TYR A 26 -2.25 -5.88 9.77
CA TYR A 26 -0.87 -5.40 9.73
C TYR A 26 -0.69 -4.32 8.69
N LYS A 27 0.20 -3.41 9.02
CA LYS A 27 0.56 -2.30 8.15
C LYS A 27 1.72 -2.68 7.25
N VAL A 28 1.65 -2.23 6.02
CA VAL A 28 2.74 -2.27 5.05
C VAL A 28 3.50 -0.96 5.20
N HIS A 29 4.76 -1.04 5.59
CA HIS A 29 5.65 0.10 5.69
C HIS A 29 6.68 0.04 4.57
N GLN A 30 6.78 1.08 3.76
CA GLN A 30 7.71 1.13 2.64
C GLN A 30 8.25 2.55 2.45
N ALA A 31 9.52 2.68 2.06
CA ALA A 31 10.05 3.98 1.66
C ALA A 31 9.29 4.53 0.43
N ASN A 32 9.12 5.85 0.38
CA ASN A 32 8.35 6.51 -0.69
C ASN A 32 8.85 6.13 -2.10
N ILE A 33 10.14 5.90 -2.27
CA ILE A 33 10.72 5.51 -3.55
C ILE A 33 10.14 4.18 -4.09
N LEU A 34 9.73 3.27 -3.21
CA LEU A 34 9.16 1.97 -3.62
C LEU A 34 7.74 2.11 -4.19
N ALA A 35 7.02 3.19 -3.89
CA ALA A 35 5.71 3.46 -4.46
C ALA A 35 5.74 3.61 -5.98
N TYR A 36 6.86 4.03 -6.53
CA TYR A 36 7.07 4.33 -7.95
C TYR A 36 7.68 3.15 -8.73
N ALA A 37 8.06 2.05 -8.05
CA ALA A 37 8.97 1.06 -8.63
C ALA A 37 8.28 -0.11 -9.34
N PHE A 38 7.09 -0.53 -8.95
CA PHE A 38 6.55 -1.84 -9.27
C PHE A 38 5.30 -1.83 -10.17
N GLY A 39 5.22 -0.87 -11.10
CA GLY A 39 4.08 -0.73 -12.02
C GLY A 39 3.90 -1.90 -13.01
N ASP A 40 4.92 -2.69 -13.27
CA ASP A 40 4.87 -3.85 -14.17
C ASP A 40 4.36 -5.12 -13.48
N LEU A 41 4.30 -5.16 -12.16
CA LEU A 41 3.73 -6.28 -11.43
C LEU A 41 2.23 -6.43 -11.74
N THR A 42 1.79 -7.68 -11.82
CA THR A 42 0.36 -8.01 -11.85
C THR A 42 -0.29 -7.68 -10.50
N LYS A 43 -1.63 -7.65 -10.44
CA LYS A 43 -2.34 -7.44 -9.18
C LYS A 43 -1.89 -8.44 -8.10
N LEU A 44 -1.84 -9.74 -8.45
CA LEU A 44 -1.49 -10.78 -7.50
C LEU A 44 -0.05 -10.66 -7.02
N GLU A 45 0.89 -10.31 -7.92
CA GLU A 45 2.28 -10.05 -7.56
C GLU A 45 2.40 -8.85 -6.60
N GLN A 46 1.66 -7.75 -6.83
CA GLN A 46 1.64 -6.61 -5.92
C GLN A 46 1.09 -7.00 -4.53
N LEU A 47 0.00 -7.77 -4.49
CA LEU A 47 -0.60 -8.23 -3.23
C LEU A 47 0.34 -9.13 -2.44
N VAL A 48 1.01 -10.08 -3.09
CA VAL A 48 1.98 -10.97 -2.43
C VAL A 48 3.23 -10.20 -1.99
N LEU A 49 3.69 -9.23 -2.79
CA LEU A 49 4.78 -8.34 -2.38
C LEU A 49 4.42 -7.57 -1.11
N ASP A 50 3.25 -6.97 -1.06
CA ASP A 50 2.79 -6.23 0.12
C ASP A 50 2.58 -7.15 1.32
N TYR A 51 2.09 -8.38 1.09
CA TYR A 51 2.02 -9.40 2.12
C TYR A 51 3.41 -9.71 2.70
N CYS A 52 4.46 -9.82 1.87
CA CYS A 52 5.83 -10.01 2.37
C CYS A 52 6.29 -8.84 3.26
N PHE A 53 5.92 -7.61 2.93
CA PHE A 53 6.24 -6.45 3.77
C PHE A 53 5.52 -6.45 5.13
N THR A 54 4.38 -7.14 5.28
CA THR A 54 3.71 -7.26 6.59
C THR A 54 4.51 -8.05 7.63
N PHE A 55 5.56 -8.75 7.23
CA PHE A 55 6.45 -9.49 8.13
C PHE A 55 7.48 -8.59 8.81
N ILE A 56 7.81 -7.46 8.18
CA ILE A 56 8.80 -6.52 8.68
C ILE A 56 8.22 -5.77 9.88
N LYS A 57 8.86 -5.92 11.05
CA LYS A 57 8.49 -5.22 12.27
C LYS A 57 9.45 -4.04 12.49
N LYS A 58 8.96 -3.01 13.14
CA LYS A 58 9.73 -1.79 13.45
C LYS A 58 11.04 -2.08 14.20
N ASP A 59 11.06 -3.17 14.98
CA ASP A 59 12.20 -3.56 15.82
C ASP A 59 13.03 -4.71 15.21
N ASP A 60 12.79 -5.09 13.95
CA ASP A 60 13.60 -6.09 13.26
C ASP A 60 15.03 -5.56 13.14
N LYS A 61 15.98 -6.38 13.64
CA LYS A 61 17.39 -5.97 13.70
C LYS A 61 17.98 -5.82 12.31
N LYS A 62 18.67 -4.73 12.10
CA LYS A 62 19.32 -4.36 10.84
C LYS A 62 20.38 -5.36 10.37
N ASP A 63 21.08 -6.00 11.33
CA ASP A 63 22.22 -6.88 11.07
C ASP A 63 21.86 -8.38 11.22
N GLY A 64 20.57 -8.69 11.37
CA GLY A 64 20.10 -10.06 11.59
C GLY A 64 19.68 -10.80 10.33
N ASP A 65 19.21 -12.03 10.54
CA ASP A 65 18.57 -12.83 9.48
C ASP A 65 17.29 -12.14 9.02
N ARG A 66 17.29 -11.59 7.79
CA ARG A 66 16.16 -10.93 7.13
C ARG A 66 15.26 -11.93 6.42
N SER A 67 15.24 -13.16 6.93
CA SER A 67 14.39 -14.21 6.39
C SER A 67 13.07 -14.31 7.14
N TYR A 68 12.02 -14.53 6.37
CA TYR A 68 10.68 -14.78 6.86
C TYR A 68 10.14 -16.03 6.20
N GLU A 69 9.25 -16.73 6.89
CA GLU A 69 8.63 -17.95 6.40
C GLU A 69 7.11 -17.83 6.43
N THR A 70 6.48 -18.33 5.40
CA THR A 70 5.02 -18.46 5.26
C THR A 70 4.70 -19.72 4.47
N ASN A 71 3.43 -20.06 4.36
CA ASN A 71 2.98 -21.13 3.48
C ASN A 71 1.91 -20.62 2.51
N TYR A 72 1.70 -21.37 1.44
CA TYR A 72 0.76 -20.95 0.39
C TYR A 72 -0.66 -20.74 0.92
N ARG A 73 -1.08 -21.52 1.90
CA ARG A 73 -2.42 -21.40 2.49
C ARG A 73 -2.58 -20.09 3.24
N GLU A 74 -1.60 -19.71 4.05
CA GLU A 74 -1.61 -18.42 4.75
C GLU A 74 -1.71 -17.24 3.78
N VAL A 75 -0.95 -17.29 2.67
CA VAL A 75 -1.01 -16.26 1.63
C VAL A 75 -2.41 -16.21 1.01
N ILE A 76 -2.96 -17.37 0.60
CA ILE A 76 -4.31 -17.48 0.00
C ILE A 76 -5.36 -16.91 0.95
N ASP A 77 -5.32 -17.28 2.23
CA ASP A 77 -6.26 -16.82 3.24
C ASP A 77 -6.13 -15.31 3.51
N ALA A 78 -4.90 -14.80 3.62
CA ALA A 78 -4.64 -13.36 3.81
C ALA A 78 -5.15 -12.52 2.63
N LEU A 79 -5.04 -13.05 1.42
CA LEU A 79 -5.55 -12.40 0.20
C LEU A 79 -7.05 -12.59 -0.02
N GLY A 80 -7.72 -13.43 0.78
CA GLY A 80 -9.14 -13.75 0.62
C GLY A 80 -9.44 -14.54 -0.65
N LEU A 81 -8.49 -15.35 -1.10
CA LEU A 81 -8.66 -16.22 -2.27
C LEU A 81 -9.24 -17.58 -1.87
N SER A 82 -9.86 -18.28 -2.81
CA SER A 82 -10.34 -19.64 -2.58
C SER A 82 -9.18 -20.64 -2.50
N THR A 83 -9.30 -21.63 -1.63
CA THR A 83 -8.32 -22.73 -1.52
C THR A 83 -8.53 -23.72 -2.66
N SER A 84 -7.85 -23.50 -3.79
CA SER A 84 -7.87 -24.37 -4.96
C SER A 84 -6.45 -24.69 -5.42
N GLY A 85 -6.24 -25.85 -6.04
CA GLY A 85 -4.93 -26.20 -6.61
C GLY A 85 -4.41 -25.17 -7.59
N PHE A 86 -5.29 -24.50 -8.32
CA PHE A 86 -4.94 -23.39 -9.22
C PHE A 86 -4.34 -22.22 -8.46
N ASN A 87 -4.90 -21.80 -7.33
CA ASN A 87 -4.35 -20.70 -6.53
C ASN A 87 -3.02 -21.08 -5.87
N TYR A 88 -2.84 -22.33 -5.43
CA TYR A 88 -1.54 -22.78 -4.92
C TYR A 88 -0.45 -22.66 -5.97
N GLY A 89 -0.69 -23.14 -7.21
CA GLY A 89 0.25 -23.00 -8.30
C GLY A 89 0.54 -21.54 -8.67
N ASN A 90 -0.47 -20.70 -8.66
CA ASN A 90 -0.31 -19.27 -8.93
C ASN A 90 0.57 -18.58 -7.87
N ILE A 91 0.37 -18.86 -6.57
CA ILE A 91 1.18 -18.26 -5.50
C ILE A 91 2.65 -18.68 -5.63
N ALA A 92 2.92 -19.97 -5.92
CA ALA A 92 4.29 -20.42 -6.18
C ALA A 92 4.95 -19.66 -7.33
N SER A 93 4.24 -19.52 -8.47
CA SER A 93 4.71 -18.76 -9.62
C SER A 93 4.92 -17.27 -9.31
N VAL A 94 4.05 -16.69 -8.48
CA VAL A 94 4.19 -15.30 -8.04
C VAL A 94 5.47 -15.09 -7.25
N PHE A 95 5.80 -15.94 -6.30
CA PHE A 95 7.06 -15.82 -5.57
C PHE A 95 8.29 -15.91 -6.48
N GLN A 96 8.27 -16.78 -7.50
CA GLN A 96 9.33 -16.83 -8.52
C GLN A 96 9.43 -15.50 -9.27
N ASN A 97 8.29 -15.00 -9.77
CA ASN A 97 8.22 -13.73 -10.49
C ASN A 97 8.69 -12.54 -9.66
N LEU A 98 8.39 -12.52 -8.36
CA LEU A 98 8.84 -11.45 -7.47
C LEU A 98 10.35 -11.36 -7.42
N LYS A 99 11.06 -12.50 -7.32
CA LYS A 99 12.53 -12.52 -7.33
C LYS A 99 13.10 -11.83 -8.58
N ASP A 100 12.47 -12.05 -9.75
CA ASP A 100 12.95 -11.58 -11.02
C ASP A 100 12.49 -10.15 -11.37
N LYS A 101 11.32 -9.75 -10.90
CA LYS A 101 10.66 -8.49 -11.30
C LYS A 101 10.80 -7.36 -10.28
N THR A 102 11.30 -7.62 -9.09
CA THR A 102 11.43 -6.58 -8.05
C THR A 102 12.84 -6.00 -7.97
N ASN A 103 13.49 -5.84 -9.11
CA ASN A 103 14.74 -5.10 -9.19
C ASN A 103 14.47 -3.61 -9.29
N ILE A 104 15.19 -2.81 -8.53
CA ILE A 104 15.05 -1.36 -8.45
C ILE A 104 16.39 -0.65 -8.60
N TRP A 105 16.34 0.58 -9.08
CA TRP A 105 17.47 1.49 -9.10
C TRP A 105 17.44 2.35 -7.85
N LEU A 106 18.48 2.25 -7.02
CA LEU A 106 18.62 3.05 -5.81
C LEU A 106 19.70 4.12 -6.03
N PRO A 107 19.39 5.41 -5.77
CA PRO A 107 20.40 6.43 -5.80
C PRO A 107 21.39 6.24 -4.64
N VAL A 108 22.67 6.27 -4.94
CA VAL A 108 23.76 6.21 -3.98
C VAL A 108 24.74 7.35 -4.22
N GLU A 109 25.38 7.81 -3.15
CA GLU A 109 26.46 8.79 -3.27
C GLU A 109 27.79 8.05 -3.25
N GLU A 110 28.54 8.16 -4.31
CA GLU A 110 29.88 7.60 -4.43
C GLU A 110 30.92 8.72 -4.36
N VAL A 111 32.01 8.47 -3.64
CA VAL A 111 33.13 9.42 -3.51
C VAL A 111 34.30 8.86 -4.30
N ASP A 112 34.79 9.61 -5.28
CA ASP A 112 35.94 9.21 -6.09
C ASP A 112 37.26 9.32 -5.29
N ILE A 113 38.35 8.85 -5.91
CA ILE A 113 39.70 8.89 -5.31
C ILE A 113 40.21 10.29 -4.99
N HIS A 114 39.58 11.35 -5.53
CA HIS A 114 39.89 12.73 -5.28
C HIS A 114 38.98 13.41 -4.25
N GLY A 115 38.09 12.63 -3.61
CA GLY A 115 37.12 13.11 -2.61
C GLY A 115 35.91 13.81 -3.21
N LYS A 116 35.70 13.77 -4.53
CA LYS A 116 34.55 14.37 -5.20
C LYS A 116 33.36 13.42 -5.15
N LYS A 117 32.20 13.95 -4.76
CA LYS A 117 30.94 13.22 -4.67
C LYS A 117 30.28 13.11 -6.06
N HIS A 118 29.84 11.91 -6.38
CA HIS A 118 29.10 11.59 -7.59
C HIS A 118 27.79 10.92 -7.22
N LEU A 119 26.73 11.23 -7.97
CA LEU A 119 25.49 10.48 -7.90
C LEU A 119 25.67 9.20 -8.74
N ALA A 120 25.60 8.06 -8.10
CA ALA A 120 25.57 6.75 -8.72
C ALA A 120 24.20 6.06 -8.50
N PHE A 121 23.97 4.96 -9.17
CA PHE A 121 22.74 4.19 -9.01
C PHE A 121 23.07 2.70 -8.94
N ASP A 122 22.65 2.08 -7.84
CA ASP A 122 22.73 0.63 -7.67
C ASP A 122 21.49 -0.03 -8.26
N TYR A 123 21.68 -1.09 -9.05
CA TYR A 123 20.61 -1.93 -9.53
C TYR A 123 20.49 -3.17 -8.67
N VAL A 124 19.55 -3.18 -7.74
CA VAL A 124 19.45 -4.19 -6.70
C VAL A 124 18.11 -4.95 -6.77
N SER A 125 18.14 -6.21 -6.34
CA SER A 125 16.94 -7.01 -6.19
C SER A 125 16.36 -6.81 -4.78
N LEU A 126 15.04 -6.69 -4.68
CA LEU A 126 14.34 -6.59 -3.40
C LEU A 126 14.54 -7.86 -2.55
N PHE A 127 14.52 -9.01 -3.18
CA PHE A 127 14.77 -10.29 -2.52
C PHE A 127 16.17 -10.82 -2.87
N GLU A 128 16.97 -11.14 -1.85
CA GLU A 128 18.23 -11.85 -2.03
C GLU A 128 17.96 -13.25 -2.59
N LYS A 129 17.00 -13.96 -1.98
CA LYS A 129 16.65 -15.32 -2.36
C LYS A 129 15.23 -15.65 -1.91
N ILE A 130 14.58 -16.55 -2.64
CA ILE A 130 13.32 -17.19 -2.26
C ILE A 130 13.53 -18.70 -2.29
N ARG A 131 13.20 -19.39 -1.20
CA ARG A 131 13.36 -20.83 -1.06
C ARG A 131 12.01 -21.50 -0.92
N PHE A 132 11.75 -22.46 -1.78
CA PHE A 132 10.56 -23.30 -1.71
C PHE A 132 10.90 -24.58 -0.97
N LEU A 133 10.08 -24.93 0.01
CA LEU A 133 10.22 -26.13 0.81
C LEU A 133 9.23 -27.20 0.34
N ASP A 134 9.56 -28.46 0.51
CA ASP A 134 8.75 -29.61 0.09
C ASP A 134 7.41 -29.74 0.85
N ASN A 135 7.34 -29.15 2.04
CA ASN A 135 6.13 -29.09 2.86
C ASN A 135 5.14 -27.95 2.46
N GLY A 136 5.40 -27.24 1.36
CA GLY A 136 4.58 -26.12 0.89
C GLY A 136 4.85 -24.78 1.55
N ASN A 137 5.91 -24.70 2.37
CA ASN A 137 6.37 -23.45 2.94
C ASN A 137 7.27 -22.69 1.94
N VAL A 138 7.27 -21.37 2.06
CA VAL A 138 8.14 -20.46 1.31
C VAL A 138 8.92 -19.61 2.31
N ARG A 139 10.24 -19.64 2.20
CA ARG A 139 11.11 -18.74 2.94
C ARG A 139 11.68 -17.70 2.00
N PHE A 140 11.46 -16.43 2.29
CA PHE A 140 11.96 -15.32 1.50
C PHE A 140 12.93 -14.46 2.32
N PHE A 141 13.94 -13.94 1.64
CA PHE A 141 15.04 -13.20 2.24
C PHE A 141 15.11 -11.85 1.54
N PHE A 142 14.90 -10.77 2.28
CA PHE A 142 15.13 -9.45 1.74
C PHE A 142 16.62 -9.18 1.57
N SER A 143 16.97 -8.46 0.50
CA SER A 143 18.34 -8.05 0.23
C SER A 143 18.88 -7.07 1.29
N SER A 144 20.18 -7.08 1.54
CA SER A 144 20.86 -6.15 2.46
C SER A 144 20.72 -4.72 2.00
N GLU A 145 20.81 -4.47 0.71
CA GLU A 145 20.75 -3.16 0.09
C GLU A 145 19.37 -2.50 0.27
N ILE A 146 18.33 -3.31 0.53
CA ILE A 146 16.96 -2.83 0.78
C ILE A 146 16.73 -2.41 2.23
N ALA A 147 17.62 -2.74 3.15
CA ALA A 147 17.42 -2.44 4.56
C ALA A 147 17.04 -0.97 4.86
N PRO A 148 17.68 0.06 4.28
CA PRO A 148 17.29 1.44 4.50
C PRO A 148 15.89 1.81 4.02
N TYR A 149 15.34 1.04 3.07
CA TYR A 149 14.06 1.30 2.40
C TYR A 149 12.91 0.43 2.93
N ALA A 150 13.20 -0.55 3.77
CA ALA A 150 12.23 -1.48 4.32
C ALA A 150 12.28 -1.60 5.85
N PHE A 151 13.48 -1.58 6.45
CA PHE A 151 13.68 -1.83 7.88
C PHE A 151 14.06 -0.57 8.66
N GLU A 152 14.73 0.40 8.03
CA GLU A 152 15.28 1.60 8.66
C GLU A 152 14.46 2.85 8.38
N LEU A 153 13.15 2.71 8.30
CA LEU A 153 12.24 3.77 7.91
C LEU A 153 12.10 4.82 9.02
N THR A 154 12.90 5.88 8.92
CA THR A 154 12.84 7.03 9.85
C THR A 154 12.17 8.26 9.22
N LYS A 155 12.32 8.44 7.90
CA LYS A 155 11.78 9.55 7.13
C LYS A 155 11.39 9.07 5.72
N HIS A 156 10.49 9.81 5.06
CA HIS A 156 10.10 9.55 3.67
C HIS A 156 9.61 8.11 3.43
N PHE A 157 8.74 7.63 4.30
CA PHE A 157 8.05 6.37 4.17
C PHE A 157 6.53 6.57 4.25
N TYR A 158 5.80 5.63 3.71
CA TYR A 158 4.36 5.56 3.84
C TYR A 158 3.92 4.27 4.52
N GLU A 159 2.69 4.29 5.01
CA GLU A 159 2.07 3.21 5.76
C GLU A 159 0.67 2.98 5.23
N ILE A 160 0.33 1.75 4.89
CA ILE A 160 -1.00 1.36 4.44
C ILE A 160 -1.40 0.08 5.16
N GLU A 161 -2.64 -0.01 5.63
CA GLU A 161 -3.17 -1.27 6.14
C GLU A 161 -3.32 -2.30 5.01
N PHE A 162 -2.80 -3.50 5.22
CA PHE A 162 -2.83 -4.56 4.21
C PHE A 162 -4.26 -4.92 3.79
N SER A 163 -5.22 -4.85 4.73
CA SER A 163 -6.64 -5.05 4.45
C SER A 163 -7.19 -4.09 3.38
N GLN A 164 -6.74 -2.84 3.38
CA GLN A 164 -7.14 -1.87 2.36
C GLN A 164 -6.62 -2.28 0.99
N ILE A 165 -5.33 -2.66 0.90
CA ILE A 165 -4.71 -3.10 -0.36
C ILE A 165 -5.40 -4.39 -0.88
N ALA A 166 -5.65 -5.36 -0.01
CA ALA A 166 -6.22 -6.66 -0.35
C ALA A 166 -7.65 -6.56 -0.94
N THR A 167 -8.40 -5.51 -0.58
CA THR A 167 -9.77 -5.30 -1.10
C THR A 167 -9.83 -4.70 -2.49
N LEU A 168 -8.71 -4.16 -3.02
CA LEU A 168 -8.66 -3.51 -4.32
C LEU A 168 -8.68 -4.53 -5.46
N LYS A 169 -9.39 -4.20 -6.53
CA LYS A 169 -9.58 -5.09 -7.68
C LYS A 169 -8.57 -4.85 -8.80
N SER A 170 -8.12 -3.60 -8.97
CA SER A 170 -7.22 -3.20 -10.04
C SER A 170 -5.78 -3.05 -9.54
N LYS A 171 -4.81 -3.54 -10.32
CA LYS A 171 -3.39 -3.26 -10.07
C LYS A 171 -3.06 -1.77 -10.12
N TYR A 172 -3.78 -1.03 -10.93
CA TYR A 172 -3.60 0.41 -11.08
C TYR A 172 -4.08 1.17 -9.84
N THR A 173 -5.12 0.65 -9.20
CA THR A 173 -5.62 1.22 -7.94
C THR A 173 -4.63 1.00 -6.80
N ILE A 174 -4.01 -0.19 -6.72
CA ILE A 174 -2.95 -0.47 -5.75
C ILE A 174 -1.77 0.49 -5.97
N ALA A 175 -1.31 0.64 -7.21
CA ALA A 175 -0.22 1.55 -7.53
C ALA A 175 -0.58 3.01 -7.18
N LEU A 176 -1.78 3.48 -7.54
CA LEU A 176 -2.22 4.85 -7.23
C LEU A 176 -2.38 5.08 -5.72
N LEU A 177 -2.87 4.09 -4.96
CA LEU A 177 -2.94 4.18 -3.49
C LEU A 177 -1.55 4.34 -2.87
N LYS A 178 -0.55 3.61 -3.37
CA LYS A 178 0.84 3.73 -2.90
C LYS A 178 1.44 5.09 -3.26
N LEU A 179 1.25 5.55 -4.49
CA LEU A 179 1.67 6.89 -4.92
C LEU A 179 1.02 7.97 -4.05
N TRP A 180 -0.28 7.89 -3.82
CA TRP A 180 -0.98 8.82 -2.94
C TRP A 180 -0.42 8.80 -1.52
N SER A 181 -0.24 7.60 -0.95
CA SER A 181 0.29 7.45 0.40
C SER A 181 1.73 7.97 0.52
N SER A 182 2.55 7.84 -0.52
CA SER A 182 3.93 8.33 -0.53
C SER A 182 4.03 9.86 -0.61
N GLU A 183 3.06 10.53 -1.23
CA GLU A 183 2.98 11.99 -1.34
C GLU A 183 2.15 12.63 -0.21
N ASP A 184 1.28 11.85 0.42
CA ASP A 184 0.47 12.30 1.52
C ASP A 184 1.27 12.25 2.82
N TYR A 185 1.96 13.34 3.12
CA TYR A 185 2.73 13.53 4.36
C TYR A 185 1.87 13.45 5.64
N GLY A 186 0.85 12.58 5.56
CA GLY A 186 0.16 12.02 6.72
C GLY A 186 -1.11 12.74 7.14
N ARG A 187 -1.49 13.90 6.59
CA ARG A 187 -2.74 14.58 7.01
C ARG A 187 -3.20 15.70 6.08
N GLN A 188 -2.72 15.76 4.85
CA GLN A 188 -3.14 16.82 3.96
C GLN A 188 -4.57 16.57 3.45
N LYS A 189 -5.43 17.59 3.54
CA LYS A 189 -6.77 17.55 2.95
C LYS A 189 -6.72 17.32 1.44
N LYS A 190 -5.69 17.85 0.79
CA LYS A 190 -5.48 17.75 -0.66
C LYS A 190 -4.05 17.35 -0.96
N THR A 191 -3.90 16.28 -1.75
CA THR A 191 -2.62 15.81 -2.27
C THR A 191 -2.59 15.99 -3.77
N VAL A 192 -1.46 16.38 -4.32
CA VAL A 192 -1.26 16.56 -5.75
C VAL A 192 -0.14 15.64 -6.22
N ILE A 193 -0.46 14.80 -7.22
CA ILE A 193 0.51 13.94 -7.90
C ILE A 193 0.60 14.40 -9.34
N GLU A 194 1.78 14.84 -9.76
CA GLU A 194 1.99 15.37 -11.10
C GLU A 194 3.12 14.60 -11.79
N GLY A 195 2.93 14.30 -13.09
CA GLY A 195 3.94 13.61 -13.86
C GLY A 195 3.75 13.73 -15.37
N THR A 196 4.84 13.54 -16.10
CA THR A 196 4.83 13.39 -17.55
C THR A 196 4.15 12.10 -17.96
N LEU A 197 3.81 11.94 -19.25
CA LEU A 197 3.25 10.68 -19.76
C LEU A 197 4.18 9.49 -19.52
N ASP A 198 5.50 9.70 -19.64
CA ASP A 198 6.47 8.62 -19.44
C ASP A 198 6.59 8.24 -17.97
N GLN A 199 6.54 9.21 -17.05
CA GLN A 199 6.48 8.94 -15.62
C GLN A 199 5.21 8.15 -15.27
N TRP A 200 4.04 8.58 -15.73
CA TRP A 200 2.78 7.85 -15.49
C TRP A 200 2.80 6.44 -16.08
N ARG A 201 3.38 6.25 -17.28
CA ARG A 201 3.57 4.91 -17.85
C ARG A 201 4.49 4.06 -16.97
N THR A 202 5.60 4.62 -16.49
CA THR A 202 6.52 3.92 -15.60
C THR A 202 5.84 3.52 -14.30
N TRP A 203 5.17 4.44 -13.63
CA TRP A 203 4.54 4.20 -12.33
C TRP A 203 3.40 3.18 -12.39
N MET A 204 2.59 3.23 -13.45
CA MET A 204 1.37 2.44 -13.55
C MET A 204 1.51 1.17 -14.40
N LEU A 205 2.43 1.16 -15.36
CA LEU A 205 2.60 0.07 -16.33
C LEU A 205 3.99 -0.56 -16.27
N GLY A 206 4.96 0.09 -15.63
CA GLY A 206 6.33 -0.35 -15.47
C GLY A 206 7.28 0.16 -16.54
N LYS A 207 8.58 0.13 -16.23
CA LYS A 207 9.65 0.61 -17.10
C LYS A 207 9.66 -0.05 -18.46
N ARG A 208 9.41 -1.37 -18.54
CA ARG A 208 9.39 -2.12 -19.81
C ARG A 208 8.40 -1.55 -20.82
N VAL A 209 7.28 -1.01 -20.35
CA VAL A 209 6.27 -0.36 -21.21
C VAL A 209 6.69 1.06 -21.55
N ALA A 210 7.23 1.80 -20.59
CA ALA A 210 7.61 3.21 -20.77
C ALA A 210 8.84 3.36 -21.68
N GLU A 211 9.84 2.50 -21.55
CA GLU A 211 11.12 2.58 -22.26
C GLU A 211 11.09 1.93 -23.65
N ALA A 212 10.11 1.06 -23.94
CA ALA A 212 9.95 0.45 -25.27
C ALA A 212 9.05 1.34 -26.16
N PRO A 213 9.58 2.02 -27.21
CA PRO A 213 8.82 2.99 -28.00
C PRO A 213 7.50 2.44 -28.57
N GLU A 214 7.51 1.20 -29.05
CA GLU A 214 6.31 0.53 -29.60
C GLU A 214 5.26 0.26 -28.51
N GLN A 215 5.67 -0.08 -27.32
CA GLN A 215 4.74 -0.31 -26.20
C GLN A 215 4.24 1.02 -25.63
N ALA A 216 5.11 2.00 -25.47
CA ALA A 216 4.75 3.36 -25.04
C ALA A 216 3.76 4.02 -25.99
N ALA A 217 3.92 3.83 -27.31
CA ALA A 217 3.01 4.34 -28.34
C ALA A 217 1.58 3.77 -28.21
N LYS A 218 1.43 2.51 -27.75
CA LYS A 218 0.12 1.90 -27.50
C LYS A 218 -0.62 2.54 -26.32
N TRP A 219 0.09 3.24 -25.47
CA TRP A 219 -0.42 3.93 -24.28
C TRP A 219 -0.32 5.45 -24.48
N ASP A 220 -0.98 5.98 -25.51
CA ASP A 220 -1.13 7.41 -25.67
C ASP A 220 -1.84 8.07 -24.48
N ALA A 221 -1.86 9.39 -24.43
CA ALA A 221 -2.44 10.13 -23.32
C ALA A 221 -3.91 9.74 -23.06
N GLY A 222 -4.72 9.63 -24.11
CA GLY A 222 -6.13 9.29 -23.99
C GLY A 222 -6.35 7.90 -23.42
N ARG A 223 -5.64 6.90 -23.94
CA ARG A 223 -5.72 5.51 -23.49
C ARG A 223 -5.21 5.34 -22.07
N LEU A 224 -4.10 5.99 -21.73
CA LEU A 224 -3.54 6.00 -20.37
C LEU A 224 -4.58 6.56 -19.38
N ARG A 225 -5.19 7.70 -19.71
CA ARG A 225 -6.24 8.28 -18.88
C ARG A 225 -7.42 7.32 -18.70
N GLN A 226 -7.99 6.83 -19.80
CA GLN A 226 -9.23 6.04 -19.76
C GLN A 226 -9.04 4.67 -19.11
N ARG A 227 -7.95 3.95 -19.45
CA ARG A 227 -7.75 2.55 -19.07
C ARG A 227 -6.97 2.36 -17.78
N VAL A 228 -6.29 3.40 -17.32
CA VAL A 228 -5.42 3.34 -16.15
C VAL A 228 -5.85 4.33 -15.08
N LEU A 229 -5.73 5.64 -15.36
CA LEU A 229 -5.95 6.66 -14.33
C LEU A 229 -7.41 6.73 -13.88
N ASN A 230 -8.37 6.76 -14.82
CA ASN A 230 -9.79 6.79 -14.46
C ASN A 230 -10.26 5.50 -13.77
N VAL A 231 -9.71 4.34 -14.14
CA VAL A 231 -10.02 3.07 -13.46
C VAL A 231 -9.52 3.08 -12.03
N ALA A 232 -8.28 3.55 -11.82
CA ALA A 232 -7.70 3.66 -10.47
C ALA A 232 -8.44 4.69 -9.62
N ALA A 233 -8.74 5.87 -10.19
CA ALA A 233 -9.45 6.94 -9.51
C ALA A 233 -10.84 6.49 -9.05
N ALA A 234 -11.66 5.93 -9.95
CA ALA A 234 -13.02 5.50 -9.65
C ALA A 234 -13.08 4.45 -8.54
N GLU A 235 -12.13 3.50 -8.51
CA GLU A 235 -12.08 2.51 -7.45
C GLU A 235 -11.63 3.11 -6.12
N LEU A 236 -10.63 4.01 -6.11
CA LEU A 236 -10.20 4.70 -4.89
C LEU A 236 -11.28 5.59 -4.33
N GLU A 237 -11.98 6.37 -5.15
CA GLU A 237 -13.11 7.19 -4.72
C GLU A 237 -14.17 6.36 -4.01
N SER A 238 -14.46 5.15 -4.53
CA SER A 238 -15.45 4.25 -3.94
C SER A 238 -14.99 3.55 -2.66
N LYS A 239 -13.67 3.44 -2.42
CA LYS A 239 -13.09 2.63 -1.33
C LYS A 239 -12.39 3.44 -0.26
N ALA A 240 -11.80 4.56 -0.61
CA ALA A 240 -10.94 5.34 0.27
C ALA A 240 -11.53 6.70 0.68
N GLY A 241 -12.80 6.98 0.35
CA GLY A 241 -13.48 8.20 0.76
C GLY A 241 -12.75 9.47 0.28
N CYS A 242 -12.46 9.56 -1.00
CA CYS A 242 -11.79 10.70 -1.62
C CYS A 242 -12.47 11.08 -2.94
N VAL A 243 -12.12 12.26 -3.44
CA VAL A 243 -12.43 12.70 -4.82
C VAL A 243 -11.12 12.88 -5.56
N ILE A 244 -11.05 12.39 -6.78
CA ILE A 244 -9.83 12.44 -7.61
C ILE A 244 -10.13 13.14 -8.92
N GLU A 245 -9.57 14.33 -9.09
CA GLU A 245 -9.63 15.07 -10.33
C GLU A 245 -8.39 14.78 -11.19
N THR A 246 -8.61 14.30 -12.43
CA THR A 246 -7.53 14.04 -13.39
C THR A 246 -7.43 15.18 -14.38
N ILE A 247 -6.44 16.04 -14.20
CA ILE A 247 -6.21 17.26 -14.98
C ILE A 247 -5.11 17.02 -16.02
N PRO A 248 -5.37 17.19 -17.33
CA PRO A 248 -4.35 17.02 -18.34
C PRO A 248 -3.38 18.21 -18.38
N ILE A 249 -2.08 17.90 -18.41
CA ILE A 249 -1.02 18.89 -18.65
C ILE A 249 -0.75 18.96 -20.15
N LYS A 250 -0.80 20.17 -20.70
CA LYS A 250 -0.65 20.41 -22.15
C LYS A 250 0.49 21.37 -22.45
N LYS A 251 1.18 21.13 -23.57
CA LYS A 251 2.08 22.09 -24.21
C LYS A 251 1.51 22.38 -25.62
N GLY A 252 0.87 23.54 -25.76
CA GLY A 252 0.04 23.82 -26.93
C GLY A 252 -1.14 22.86 -27.04
N ARG A 253 -1.27 22.14 -28.16
CA ARG A 253 -2.32 21.13 -28.39
C ARG A 253 -1.94 19.73 -27.88
N LYS A 254 -0.68 19.49 -27.54
CA LYS A 254 -0.16 18.18 -27.17
C LYS A 254 -0.31 17.94 -25.66
N HIS A 255 -0.88 16.80 -25.28
CA HIS A 255 -0.87 16.33 -23.90
C HIS A 255 0.54 15.83 -23.55
N ILE A 256 1.13 16.32 -22.47
CA ILE A 256 2.49 15.98 -22.02
C ILE A 256 2.51 15.25 -20.68
N GLY A 257 1.41 15.26 -19.95
CA GLY A 257 1.30 14.61 -18.65
C GLY A 257 -0.10 14.73 -18.05
N TYR A 258 -0.18 14.32 -16.80
CA TYR A 258 -1.38 14.45 -15.98
C TYR A 258 -1.01 14.93 -14.58
N ARG A 259 -1.92 15.68 -13.99
CA ARG A 259 -1.94 16.05 -12.58
C ARG A 259 -3.19 15.45 -11.96
N LEU A 260 -3.02 14.66 -10.92
CA LEU A 260 -4.11 14.15 -10.10
C LEU A 260 -4.20 14.98 -8.82
N GLU A 261 -5.36 15.56 -8.58
CA GLU A 261 -5.69 16.25 -7.33
C GLU A 261 -6.59 15.34 -6.51
N ILE A 262 -6.08 14.82 -5.40
CA ILE A 262 -6.79 13.89 -4.53
C ILE A 262 -7.22 14.68 -3.30
N THR A 263 -8.52 14.88 -3.13
CA THR A 263 -9.10 15.51 -1.96
C THR A 263 -9.75 14.44 -1.11
N ARG A 264 -9.27 14.24 0.09
CA ARG A 264 -9.96 13.38 1.05
C ARG A 264 -11.29 14.02 1.37
N TRP A 265 -12.34 13.25 1.27
CA TRP A 265 -13.47 13.57 2.11
C TRP A 265 -12.90 13.48 3.53
N ILE A 266 -12.98 14.56 4.26
CA ILE A 266 -12.97 14.46 5.70
C ILE A 266 -14.27 13.70 5.97
N SER A 267 -14.22 12.36 5.84
CA SER A 267 -15.20 11.55 6.50
C SER A 267 -15.02 11.96 7.95
N GLU A 268 -16.01 12.62 8.45
CA GLU A 268 -16.25 12.69 9.85
C GLU A 268 -15.73 11.41 10.47
N PRO A 269 -14.94 11.47 11.53
CA PRO A 269 -14.22 10.31 12.05
C PRO A 269 -15.19 9.14 12.12
N ASN A 270 -14.79 8.01 11.55
CA ASN A 270 -15.62 6.81 11.46
C ASN A 270 -15.78 6.24 12.87
N ILE A 271 -16.77 6.75 13.57
CA ILE A 271 -16.98 6.54 14.99
C ILE A 271 -17.63 5.18 15.15
N LYS A 272 -16.90 4.29 15.78
CA LYS A 272 -17.39 2.97 16.15
C LYS A 272 -18.60 3.13 17.09
N LYS A 273 -19.64 2.37 16.84
CA LYS A 273 -20.89 2.26 17.62
C LYS A 273 -20.75 1.89 19.11
N ASN A 274 -19.68 2.22 19.80
CA ASN A 274 -19.46 1.99 21.24
C ASN A 274 -18.45 3.01 21.78
N GLN A 275 -18.74 4.30 21.58
CA GLN A 275 -17.90 5.33 22.15
C GLN A 275 -18.23 5.56 23.61
N THR A 276 -17.19 5.75 24.41
CA THR A 276 -17.34 6.22 25.78
C THR A 276 -17.75 7.71 25.76
N ASP A 277 -18.43 8.16 26.81
CA ASP A 277 -18.80 9.58 26.95
C ASP A 277 -17.62 10.54 26.82
N GLU A 278 -16.43 10.11 27.23
CA GLU A 278 -15.19 10.86 27.15
C GLU A 278 -14.70 11.00 25.68
N GLU A 279 -14.80 9.95 24.88
CA GLU A 279 -14.48 9.99 23.46
C GLU A 279 -15.42 10.90 22.68
N ILE A 280 -16.73 10.85 22.98
CA ILE A 280 -17.73 11.73 22.36
C ILE A 280 -17.44 13.20 22.72
N GLN A 281 -17.09 13.47 23.97
CA GLN A 281 -16.75 14.82 24.42
C GLN A 281 -15.52 15.39 23.72
N ASN A 282 -14.45 14.59 23.65
CA ASN A 282 -13.21 14.98 22.95
C ASN A 282 -13.48 15.26 21.48
N LEU A 283 -14.34 14.49 20.86
CA LEU A 283 -14.74 14.66 19.47
C LEU A 283 -15.48 15.98 19.24
N ILE A 284 -16.48 16.27 20.09
CA ILE A 284 -17.24 17.54 20.01
C ILE A 284 -16.31 18.74 20.16
N VAL A 285 -15.36 18.67 21.09
CA VAL A 285 -14.38 19.75 21.31
C VAL A 285 -13.45 19.90 20.10
N THR A 286 -12.89 18.80 19.60
CA THR A 286 -12.00 18.83 18.44
C THR A 286 -12.70 19.39 17.20
N TYR A 287 -13.90 18.90 16.90
CA TYR A 287 -14.69 19.37 15.76
C TYR A 287 -15.08 20.86 15.88
N ALA A 288 -15.39 21.31 17.08
CA ALA A 288 -15.68 22.72 17.34
C ALA A 288 -14.47 23.63 17.08
N LEU A 289 -13.28 23.21 17.54
CA LEU A 289 -12.03 23.94 17.34
C LEU A 289 -11.61 23.98 15.87
N GLU A 290 -11.71 22.86 15.17
CA GLU A 290 -11.33 22.76 13.75
C GLU A 290 -12.23 23.57 12.82
N ASN A 291 -13.51 23.76 13.19
CA ASN A 291 -14.48 24.47 12.36
C ASN A 291 -14.83 25.86 12.89
N GLU A 292 -14.18 26.32 13.95
CA GLU A 292 -14.42 27.62 14.59
C GLU A 292 -15.91 27.85 14.95
N ILE A 293 -16.58 26.80 15.45
CA ILE A 293 -18.00 26.81 15.85
C ILE A 293 -18.14 26.55 17.35
N THR A 294 -19.32 26.83 17.88
CA THR A 294 -19.60 26.54 19.29
C THR A 294 -19.69 25.03 19.55
N LEU A 295 -19.42 24.63 20.80
CA LEU A 295 -19.55 23.24 21.23
C LEU A 295 -20.96 22.67 21.00
N LYS A 296 -21.99 23.50 21.19
CA LYS A 296 -23.38 23.13 20.94
C LYS A 296 -23.67 22.90 19.45
N GLU A 297 -23.16 23.76 18.57
CA GLU A 297 -23.29 23.59 17.13
C GLU A 297 -22.52 22.37 16.65
N SER A 298 -21.33 22.13 17.20
CA SER A 298 -20.53 20.94 16.93
C SER A 298 -21.30 19.67 17.30
N ALA A 299 -21.82 19.60 18.53
CA ALA A 299 -22.59 18.45 18.99
C ALA A 299 -23.84 18.21 18.11
N SER A 300 -24.55 19.27 17.74
CA SER A 300 -25.74 19.20 16.90
C SER A 300 -25.42 18.70 15.48
N LYS A 301 -24.31 19.16 14.89
CA LYS A 301 -23.83 18.70 13.57
C LYS A 301 -23.40 17.24 13.61
N LEU A 302 -22.62 16.85 14.61
CA LEU A 302 -22.15 15.48 14.76
C LEU A 302 -23.32 14.50 15.00
N PHE A 303 -24.36 14.91 15.70
CA PHE A 303 -25.58 14.13 15.86
C PHE A 303 -26.39 14.04 14.56
N ALA A 304 -26.58 15.16 13.86
CA ALA A 304 -27.32 15.20 12.61
C ALA A 304 -26.69 14.36 11.49
N THR A 305 -25.38 14.17 11.54
CA THR A 305 -24.62 13.35 10.59
C THR A 305 -24.48 11.88 11.02
N GLY A 306 -25.00 11.52 12.18
CA GLY A 306 -24.95 10.16 12.72
C GLY A 306 -23.58 9.73 13.22
N ILE A 307 -22.72 10.70 13.51
CA ILE A 307 -21.36 10.47 14.02
C ILE A 307 -21.40 10.17 15.52
N ILE A 308 -22.31 10.82 16.24
CA ILE A 308 -22.64 10.49 17.62
C ILE A 308 -24.11 10.07 17.67
N ASP A 309 -24.42 9.05 18.45
CA ASP A 309 -25.78 8.52 18.59
C ASP A 309 -26.62 9.34 19.57
N GLU A 310 -25.97 10.12 20.44
CA GLU A 310 -26.62 10.94 21.46
C GLU A 310 -25.80 12.21 21.74
N ILE A 311 -26.49 13.33 21.93
CA ILE A 311 -25.88 14.59 22.39
C ILE A 311 -25.76 14.54 23.93
N PRO A 312 -24.53 14.53 24.51
CA PRO A 312 -24.36 14.56 25.95
C PRO A 312 -25.09 15.77 26.61
N GLU A 313 -25.67 15.58 27.77
CA GLU A 313 -26.50 16.62 28.45
C GLU A 313 -25.81 17.99 28.57
N LYS A 314 -24.50 17.99 28.81
CA LYS A 314 -23.69 19.22 28.92
C LYS A 314 -23.55 20.04 27.65
N PHE A 315 -23.93 19.49 26.46
CA PHE A 315 -23.86 20.15 25.15
C PHE A 315 -25.24 20.36 24.50
N ARG A 316 -26.31 20.02 25.23
CA ARG A 316 -27.71 20.25 24.79
C ARG A 316 -28.20 21.71 24.91
#